data_13880a0d8ff6025689f17d68eece121a
#
_entry.id   13880a0d8ff6025689f17d68eece121a
#
_cell.length_a   1.000
_cell.length_b   1.000
_cell.length_c   1.000
_cell.angle_alpha   90.00
_cell.angle_beta   90.00
_cell.angle_gamma   90.00
#
_symmetry.space_group_name_H-M   'P 1'
#
loop_
_entity.id
_entity.type
_entity.pdbx_description
1 polymer ?
#
loop_
_entity_poly.entity_id
_entity_poly.type
_entity_poly.pdbx_seq_one_letter_code
_entity_poly.pdbx_strand_id
1 'polypeptide(L)'
;MKFRKAVIEDLEWVDENSIHKRLYEAVDYVYALEDDKGLIGVGGFRMITPVTCWCWVEMGPRAKENVLTVYRSIRDWISGFSKEMGVKRLQAHIRPGFPEGTRLVEHLGFTFDDTMKDFYEDSDGLLYVRYI
;
A
#
# COMPACT_ATOMS: atom_id res chain seq x y z
N MET A 1 -9.58 15.00 -1.51
CA MET A 1 -8.54 14.10 -0.95
C MET A 1 -7.18 14.54 -1.44
N LYS A 2 -6.22 14.44 -0.59
CA LYS A 2 -4.89 14.98 -0.84
C LYS A 2 -3.82 14.01 -0.34
N PHE A 3 -2.76 13.83 -1.13
CA PHE A 3 -1.57 13.08 -0.73
C PHE A 3 -0.48 14.05 -0.27
N ARG A 4 0.19 13.70 0.80
CA ARG A 4 1.37 14.42 1.32
C ARG A 4 2.39 13.43 1.85
N LYS A 5 3.63 13.86 2.05
CA LYS A 5 4.61 13.03 2.74
C LYS A 5 4.12 12.72 4.15
N ALA A 6 4.26 11.46 4.57
CA ALA A 6 3.87 11.05 5.91
C ALA A 6 4.92 11.47 6.94
N VAL A 7 4.46 11.67 8.18
CA VAL A 7 5.32 11.81 9.36
C VAL A 7 5.04 10.62 10.28
N ILE A 8 5.94 10.37 11.24
CA ILE A 8 5.82 9.16 12.09
C ILE A 8 4.50 9.11 12.84
N GLU A 9 3.95 10.25 13.22
CA GLU A 9 2.66 10.36 13.91
C GLU A 9 1.50 9.81 13.09
N ASP A 10 1.60 9.81 11.77
CA ASP A 10 0.57 9.24 10.90
C ASP A 10 0.43 7.72 11.04
N LEU A 11 1.40 7.06 11.67
CA LEU A 11 1.44 5.61 11.86
C LEU A 11 1.07 5.18 13.29
N GLU A 12 0.71 6.11 14.17
CA GLU A 12 0.39 5.79 15.58
C GLU A 12 -0.78 4.82 15.73
N TRP A 13 -1.73 4.87 14.83
CA TRP A 13 -2.90 3.98 14.82
C TRP A 13 -2.62 2.60 14.21
N VAL A 14 -1.48 2.42 13.55
CA VAL A 14 -1.09 1.13 12.96
C VAL A 14 -0.61 0.21 14.08
N ASP A 15 -0.98 -1.08 13.98
CA ASP A 15 -0.57 -2.08 14.95
C ASP A 15 0.96 -2.09 15.11
N GLU A 16 1.43 -2.11 16.36
CA GLU A 16 2.85 -2.15 16.72
C GLU A 16 3.61 -3.31 16.06
N ASN A 17 2.89 -4.42 15.82
CA ASN A 17 3.45 -5.60 15.18
C ASN A 17 3.36 -5.58 13.66
N SER A 18 2.79 -4.53 13.06
CA SER A 18 2.71 -4.40 11.61
C SER A 18 4.12 -4.26 11.04
N ILE A 19 4.40 -5.05 10.00
CA ILE A 19 5.65 -4.92 9.24
C ILE A 19 5.79 -3.52 8.64
N HIS A 20 4.68 -2.89 8.24
CA HIS A 20 4.68 -1.56 7.67
C HIS A 20 5.19 -0.51 8.64
N LYS A 21 4.78 -0.58 9.91
CA LYS A 21 5.27 0.33 10.95
C LYS A 21 6.75 0.12 11.23
N ARG A 22 7.20 -1.14 11.29
CA ARG A 22 8.62 -1.50 11.49
C ARG A 22 9.49 -1.02 10.35
N LEU A 23 8.97 -1.00 9.13
CA LEU A 23 9.72 -0.63 7.92
C LEU A 23 9.61 0.84 7.56
N TYR A 24 8.94 1.66 8.36
CA TYR A 24 8.76 3.08 8.06
C TYR A 24 10.05 3.78 7.67
N GLU A 25 11.12 3.55 8.42
CA GLU A 25 12.44 4.16 8.17
C GLU A 25 13.22 3.46 7.05
N ALA A 26 12.80 2.26 6.65
CA ALA A 26 13.47 1.45 5.65
C ALA A 26 12.88 1.59 4.25
N VAL A 27 11.75 2.29 4.09
CA VAL A 27 11.14 2.53 2.78
C VAL A 27 11.58 3.87 2.22
N ASP A 28 11.67 3.94 0.89
CA ASP A 28 12.15 5.14 0.20
C ASP A 28 11.16 6.30 0.28
N TYR A 29 9.87 5.97 0.22
CA TYR A 29 8.80 6.97 0.16
C TYR A 29 7.61 6.51 0.99
N VAL A 30 7.14 7.36 1.90
CA VAL A 30 5.91 7.13 2.66
C VAL A 30 5.00 8.34 2.54
N TYR A 31 3.74 8.09 2.19
CA TYR A 31 2.75 9.13 1.95
C TYR A 31 1.50 8.90 2.79
N ALA A 32 0.85 9.99 3.14
CA ALA A 32 -0.44 9.99 3.80
C ALA A 32 -1.52 10.49 2.85
N LEU A 33 -2.70 9.88 2.92
CA LEU A 33 -3.90 10.35 2.24
C LEU A 33 -4.82 10.97 3.29
N GLU A 34 -5.24 12.21 3.05
CA GLU A 34 -6.13 12.94 3.95
C GLU A 34 -7.21 13.69 3.20
N ASP A 35 -8.28 14.04 3.93
CA ASP A 35 -9.31 14.97 3.48
C ASP A 35 -9.47 16.10 4.51
N ASP A 36 -10.52 16.91 4.40
CA ASP A 36 -10.78 18.04 5.30
C ASP A 36 -10.96 17.61 6.76
N LYS A 37 -11.33 16.36 7.01
CA LYS A 37 -11.56 15.82 8.36
C LYS A 37 -10.34 15.14 8.96
N GLY A 38 -9.29 14.94 8.18
CA GLY A 38 -8.03 14.34 8.64
C GLY A 38 -7.59 13.13 7.86
N LEU A 39 -6.76 12.31 8.51
CA LEU A 39 -6.10 11.17 7.90
C LEU A 39 -7.07 10.06 7.50
N ILE A 40 -6.88 9.51 6.29
CA ILE A 40 -7.64 8.36 5.77
C ILE A 40 -6.77 7.10 5.79
N GLY A 41 -5.51 7.21 5.39
CA GLY A 41 -4.59 6.09 5.36
C GLY A 41 -3.17 6.52 5.06
N VAL A 42 -2.26 5.55 5.11
CA VAL A 42 -0.84 5.74 4.77
C VAL A 42 -0.39 4.65 3.83
N GLY A 43 0.60 4.93 3.03
CA GLY A 43 1.20 3.95 2.13
C GLY A 43 2.64 4.25 1.86
N GLY A 44 3.38 3.25 1.45
CA GLY A 44 4.79 3.37 1.19
C GLY A 44 5.25 2.65 -0.06
N PHE A 45 6.41 3.09 -0.56
CA PHE A 45 7.06 2.55 -1.75
C PHE A 45 8.53 2.29 -1.46
N ARG A 46 9.00 1.14 -1.87
CA ARG A 46 10.42 0.80 -1.83
C ARG A 46 10.87 0.29 -3.19
N MET A 47 11.86 0.95 -3.78
CA MET A 47 12.46 0.48 -5.02
C MET A 47 13.30 -0.76 -4.74
N ILE A 48 12.99 -1.87 -5.43
CA ILE A 48 13.74 -3.12 -5.34
C ILE A 48 14.79 -3.16 -6.44
N THR A 49 14.40 -2.75 -7.64
CA THR A 49 15.27 -2.53 -8.79
C THR A 49 14.96 -1.14 -9.36
N PRO A 50 15.69 -0.62 -10.34
CA PRO A 50 15.34 0.66 -10.96
C PRO A 50 13.94 0.72 -11.59
N VAL A 51 13.31 -0.43 -11.85
CA VAL A 51 11.99 -0.48 -12.50
C VAL A 51 10.95 -1.28 -11.72
N THR A 52 11.30 -1.85 -10.56
CA THR A 52 10.42 -2.67 -9.72
C THR A 52 10.27 -2.04 -8.35
N CYS A 53 9.03 -1.86 -7.92
CA CYS A 53 8.72 -1.24 -6.65
C CYS A 53 7.83 -2.15 -5.80
N TRP A 54 8.19 -2.32 -4.54
CA TRP A 54 7.32 -2.88 -3.53
C TRP A 54 6.48 -1.77 -2.91
N CYS A 55 5.18 -1.99 -2.80
CA CYS A 55 4.28 -1.01 -2.21
C CYS A 55 3.36 -1.64 -1.18
N TRP A 56 2.90 -0.82 -0.26
CA TRP A 56 1.99 -1.22 0.81
C TRP A 56 1.04 -0.08 1.15
N VAL A 57 -0.08 -0.43 1.78
CA VAL A 57 -1.03 0.56 2.28
C VAL A 57 -1.67 0.06 3.57
N GLU A 58 -1.90 0.97 4.50
CA GLU A 58 -2.67 0.77 5.71
C GLU A 58 -3.83 1.77 5.70
N MET A 59 -5.05 1.26 5.72
CA MET A 59 -6.25 2.08 5.68
C MET A 59 -6.79 2.29 7.09
N GLY A 60 -7.04 3.55 7.45
CA GLY A 60 -7.68 3.91 8.71
C GLY A 60 -9.19 3.67 8.68
N PRO A 61 -9.85 3.81 9.84
CA PRO A 61 -11.29 3.54 9.95
C PRO A 61 -12.17 4.45 9.07
N ARG A 62 -11.69 5.65 8.75
CA ARG A 62 -12.44 6.60 7.91
C ARG A 62 -12.48 6.22 6.42
N ALA A 63 -11.63 5.30 5.99
CA ALA A 63 -11.62 4.85 4.59
C ALA A 63 -12.95 4.23 4.16
N LYS A 64 -13.71 3.66 5.10
CA LYS A 64 -15.02 3.05 4.84
C LYS A 64 -16.11 4.05 4.50
N GLU A 65 -15.94 5.32 4.86
CA GLU A 65 -16.94 6.36 4.64
C GLU A 65 -17.17 6.65 3.16
N ASN A 66 -16.12 6.50 2.33
CA ASN A 66 -16.22 6.74 0.90
C ASN A 66 -15.21 5.87 0.14
N VAL A 67 -15.36 4.57 0.27
CA VAL A 67 -14.37 3.57 -0.15
C VAL A 67 -14.02 3.64 -1.64
N LEU A 68 -15.01 3.85 -2.51
CA LEU A 68 -14.74 3.89 -3.96
C LEU A 68 -13.92 5.11 -4.35
N THR A 69 -14.20 6.25 -3.75
CA THR A 69 -13.41 7.47 -3.98
C THR A 69 -11.99 7.30 -3.48
N VAL A 70 -11.81 6.69 -2.30
CA VAL A 70 -10.50 6.37 -1.75
C VAL A 70 -9.71 5.46 -2.70
N TYR A 71 -10.31 4.37 -3.16
CA TYR A 71 -9.65 3.42 -4.06
C TYR A 71 -9.25 4.08 -5.39
N ARG A 72 -10.13 4.88 -5.98
CA ARG A 72 -9.83 5.60 -7.23
C ARG A 72 -8.69 6.59 -7.04
N SER A 73 -8.72 7.34 -5.94
CA SER A 73 -7.66 8.32 -5.63
C SER A 73 -6.29 7.64 -5.49
N ILE A 74 -6.24 6.53 -4.76
CA ILE A 74 -5.00 5.77 -4.57
C ILE A 74 -4.52 5.19 -5.91
N ARG A 75 -5.42 4.57 -6.68
CA ARG A 75 -5.09 3.97 -7.96
C ARG A 75 -4.48 4.99 -8.93
N ASP A 76 -5.10 6.13 -9.05
CA ASP A 76 -4.65 7.19 -9.97
C ASP A 76 -3.34 7.80 -9.50
N TRP A 77 -3.18 8.00 -8.20
CA TRP A 77 -1.94 8.53 -7.63
C TRP A 77 -0.77 7.54 -7.83
N ILE A 78 -0.98 6.25 -7.59
CA ILE A 78 0.02 5.21 -7.83
C ILE A 78 0.44 5.21 -9.30
N SER A 79 -0.50 5.34 -10.23
CA SER A 79 -0.21 5.40 -11.67
C SER A 79 0.69 6.58 -12.01
N GLY A 80 0.38 7.76 -11.51
CA GLY A 80 1.17 8.96 -11.73
C GLY A 80 2.56 8.87 -11.12
N PHE A 81 2.65 8.45 -9.87
CA PHE A 81 3.90 8.27 -9.17
C PHE A 81 4.81 7.25 -9.88
N SER A 82 4.24 6.12 -10.29
CA SER A 82 4.99 5.07 -10.97
C SER A 82 5.57 5.53 -12.30
N LYS A 83 4.79 6.26 -13.08
CA LYS A 83 5.26 6.84 -14.35
C LYS A 83 6.40 7.84 -14.13
N GLU A 84 6.24 8.71 -13.14
CA GLU A 84 7.26 9.72 -12.81
C GLU A 84 8.57 9.06 -12.36
N MET A 85 8.49 7.99 -11.59
CA MET A 85 9.65 7.26 -11.07
C MET A 85 10.22 6.22 -12.04
N GLY A 86 9.59 6.00 -13.18
CA GLY A 86 10.04 5.00 -14.15
C GLY A 86 9.75 3.56 -13.73
N VAL A 87 8.79 3.35 -12.85
CA VAL A 87 8.41 2.01 -12.38
C VAL A 87 7.62 1.30 -13.49
N LYS A 88 7.97 0.04 -13.75
CA LYS A 88 7.27 -0.83 -14.69
C LYS A 88 6.48 -1.92 -13.99
N ARG A 89 6.92 -2.34 -12.80
CA ARG A 89 6.32 -3.41 -12.02
C ARG A 89 6.11 -2.95 -10.58
N LEU A 90 4.85 -3.00 -10.13
CA LEU A 90 4.49 -2.81 -8.73
C LEU A 90 4.15 -4.16 -8.12
N GLN A 91 4.59 -4.42 -6.91
CA GLN A 91 4.24 -5.64 -6.19
C GLN A 91 3.82 -5.34 -4.75
N ALA A 92 2.86 -6.12 -4.27
CA ALA A 92 2.31 -6.01 -2.93
C ALA A 92 2.10 -7.41 -2.35
N HIS A 93 2.17 -7.53 -1.04
CA HIS A 93 2.01 -8.80 -0.33
C HIS A 93 0.78 -8.74 0.55
N ILE A 94 -0.04 -9.80 0.50
CA ILE A 94 -1.28 -9.90 1.27
C ILE A 94 -1.22 -11.18 2.10
N ARG A 95 -1.68 -11.13 3.35
CA ARG A 95 -1.88 -12.34 4.16
C ARG A 95 -3.05 -13.16 3.60
N PRO A 96 -2.90 -14.49 3.50
CA PRO A 96 -4.04 -15.36 3.17
C PRO A 96 -5.17 -15.18 4.19
N GLY A 97 -6.42 -15.25 3.72
CA GLY A 97 -7.58 -15.10 4.59
C GLY A 97 -7.88 -13.67 5.01
N PHE A 98 -7.37 -12.68 4.27
CA PHE A 98 -7.64 -11.26 4.51
C PHE A 98 -8.41 -10.67 3.32
N PRO A 99 -9.77 -10.86 3.25
CA PRO A 99 -10.56 -10.44 2.09
C PRO A 99 -10.51 -8.94 1.80
N GLU A 100 -10.42 -8.11 2.82
CA GLU A 100 -10.34 -6.64 2.67
C GLU A 100 -9.08 -6.24 1.93
N GLY A 101 -7.95 -6.85 2.26
CA GLY A 101 -6.67 -6.61 1.58
C GLY A 101 -6.71 -7.06 0.13
N THR A 102 -7.29 -8.22 -0.13
CA THR A 102 -7.46 -8.76 -1.49
C THR A 102 -8.31 -7.83 -2.34
N ARG A 103 -9.46 -7.39 -1.81
CA ARG A 103 -10.33 -6.44 -2.53
C ARG A 103 -9.63 -5.12 -2.81
N LEU A 104 -8.88 -4.61 -1.85
CA LEU A 104 -8.14 -3.37 -2.03
C LEU A 104 -7.16 -3.47 -3.20
N VAL A 105 -6.27 -4.46 -3.20
CA VAL A 105 -5.26 -4.60 -4.26
C VAL A 105 -5.89 -4.84 -5.63
N GLU A 106 -6.99 -5.59 -5.70
CA GLU A 106 -7.72 -5.79 -6.95
C GLU A 106 -8.31 -4.48 -7.48
N HIS A 107 -8.92 -3.68 -6.61
CA HIS A 107 -9.43 -2.35 -6.99
C HIS A 107 -8.31 -1.39 -7.41
N LEU A 108 -7.10 -1.58 -6.90
CA LEU A 108 -5.94 -0.79 -7.30
C LEU A 108 -5.30 -1.29 -8.60
N GLY A 109 -5.85 -2.33 -9.22
CA GLY A 109 -5.39 -2.85 -10.50
C GLY A 109 -4.35 -3.95 -10.41
N PHE A 110 -4.12 -4.50 -9.23
CA PHE A 110 -3.20 -5.62 -9.05
C PHE A 110 -3.90 -6.95 -9.33
N THR A 111 -3.15 -7.92 -9.80
CA THR A 111 -3.59 -9.29 -10.01
C THR A 111 -2.73 -10.27 -9.23
N PHE A 112 -3.31 -11.38 -8.83
CA PHE A 112 -2.59 -12.45 -8.14
C PHE A 112 -1.50 -13.02 -9.05
N ASP A 113 -0.29 -13.16 -8.50
CA ASP A 113 0.86 -13.70 -9.23
C ASP A 113 1.29 -15.05 -8.67
N ASP A 114 1.60 -15.13 -7.38
CA ASP A 114 2.10 -16.37 -6.78
C ASP A 114 1.90 -16.40 -5.26
N THR A 115 2.02 -17.59 -4.69
CA THR A 115 2.09 -17.81 -3.25
C THR A 115 3.55 -17.88 -2.82
N MET A 116 3.91 -17.11 -1.82
CA MET A 116 5.25 -17.12 -1.26
C MET A 116 5.24 -17.91 0.05
N LYS A 117 5.83 -19.11 0.02
CA LYS A 117 5.86 -20.00 1.16
C LYS A 117 6.65 -19.39 2.30
N ASP A 118 6.08 -19.48 3.52
CA ASP A 118 6.71 -19.02 4.77
C ASP A 118 7.14 -17.54 4.73
N PHE A 119 6.38 -16.71 4.04
CA PHE A 119 6.70 -15.28 3.92
C PHE A 119 6.53 -14.54 5.24
N TYR A 120 5.46 -14.84 5.97
CA TYR A 120 5.23 -14.33 7.32
C TYR A 120 5.65 -15.38 8.35
N GLU A 121 5.84 -14.97 9.59
CA GLU A 121 6.25 -15.88 10.68
C GLU A 121 5.27 -17.02 10.88
N ASP A 122 3.98 -16.77 10.62
CA ASP A 122 2.88 -17.69 10.92
C ASP A 122 2.09 -18.12 9.68
N SER A 123 2.47 -17.68 8.49
CA SER A 123 1.74 -18.00 7.26
C SER A 123 2.55 -17.72 5.99
N ASP A 124 2.04 -18.24 4.87
CA ASP A 124 2.50 -17.84 3.55
C ASP A 124 2.08 -16.40 3.23
N GLY A 125 2.64 -15.83 2.18
CA GLY A 125 2.22 -14.57 1.62
C GLY A 125 1.63 -14.75 0.23
N LEU A 126 0.72 -13.87 -0.17
CA LEU A 126 0.18 -13.80 -1.51
C LEU A 126 0.82 -12.62 -2.23
N LEU A 127 1.45 -12.87 -3.36
CA LEU A 127 2.06 -11.83 -4.18
C LEU A 127 1.06 -11.36 -5.23
N TYR A 128 0.81 -10.06 -5.23
CA TYR A 128 0.00 -9.37 -6.22
C TYR A 128 0.86 -8.40 -7.01
N VAL A 129 0.62 -8.30 -8.29
CA VAL A 129 1.44 -7.50 -9.20
C VAL A 129 0.57 -6.63 -10.09
N ARG A 130 1.04 -5.41 -10.32
CA ARG A 130 0.47 -4.49 -11.31
C ARG A 130 1.58 -4.00 -12.22
N TYR A 131 1.39 -4.13 -13.53
CA TYR A 131 2.30 -3.56 -14.54
C TYR A 131 1.83 -2.17 -14.95
N ILE A 132 2.79 -1.29 -15.10
CA ILE A 132 2.54 0.10 -15.48
C ILE A 132 2.79 0.30 -16.97
#